data_df194502c61bcd58d9417b05d5595a18
#
_entry.id   df194502c61bcd58d9417b05d5595a18
#
_cell.length_a   1.000
_cell.length_b   1.000
_cell.length_c   1.000
_cell.angle_alpha   90.00
_cell.angle_beta   90.00
_cell.angle_gamma   90.00
#
_symmetry.space_group_name_H-M   'P 1'
#
loop_
_entity.id
_entity.type
_entity.pdbx_description
1 polymer ?
#
loop_
_entity_poly.entity_id
_entity_poly.type
_entity_poly.pdbx_seq_one_letter_code
_entity_poly.pdbx_strand_id
1 'polypeptide(L)' 'MSFAVLPPEINSARLYVGAGLAPMLDAAAAWDGLADELGSAAASFSAVTAGLAGSSWLGAAST' A
#
# COMPACT_ATOMS: atom_id res chain seq x y z
N MET A 1 10.71 25.26 -39.42
CA MET A 1 10.59 25.10 -37.98
C MET A 1 10.35 23.62 -37.66
N SER A 2 11.02 23.12 -36.69
CA SER A 2 10.86 21.74 -36.32
C SER A 2 9.78 21.59 -35.22
N PHE A 3 8.81 20.73 -35.46
CA PHE A 3 7.76 20.45 -34.49
C PHE A 3 8.21 19.50 -33.38
N ALA A 4 9.40 18.90 -33.54
CA ALA A 4 9.95 17.99 -32.55
C ALA A 4 10.65 18.73 -31.41
N VAL A 5 10.91 20.02 -31.58
CA VAL A 5 11.61 20.83 -30.58
C VAL A 5 10.59 21.64 -29.77
N LEU A 6 10.54 21.37 -28.49
CA LEU A 6 9.70 22.11 -27.55
C LEU A 6 10.45 23.35 -27.05
N PRO A 7 9.74 24.44 -26.71
CA PRO A 7 10.36 25.55 -26.01
C PRO A 7 11.02 25.04 -24.71
N PRO A 8 12.20 25.64 -24.35
CA PRO A 8 12.92 25.15 -23.16
C PRO A 8 12.09 25.16 -21.87
N GLU A 9 11.23 26.14 -21.67
CA GLU A 9 10.40 26.24 -20.48
C GLU A 9 9.37 25.11 -20.40
N ILE A 10 8.81 24.70 -21.53
CA ILE A 10 7.86 23.59 -21.57
C ILE A 10 8.58 22.26 -21.33
N ASN A 11 9.75 22.10 -21.92
CA ASN A 11 10.55 20.90 -21.73
C ASN A 11 10.99 20.76 -20.28
N SER A 12 11.42 21.86 -19.64
CA SER A 12 11.79 21.85 -18.24
C SER A 12 10.59 21.51 -17.34
N ALA A 13 9.42 22.09 -17.63
CA ALA A 13 8.22 21.79 -16.86
C ALA A 13 7.85 20.31 -16.94
N ARG A 14 7.98 19.71 -18.12
CA ARG A 14 7.71 18.27 -18.29
C ARG A 14 8.69 17.41 -17.53
N LEU A 15 9.96 17.79 -17.51
CA LEU A 15 10.98 17.09 -16.75
C LEU A 15 10.70 17.17 -15.24
N TYR A 16 10.31 18.33 -14.74
CA TYR A 16 9.97 18.52 -13.35
C TYR A 16 8.74 17.71 -12.94
N VAL A 17 7.72 17.71 -13.77
CA VAL A 17 6.51 16.92 -13.50
C VAL A 17 6.86 15.43 -13.46
N GLY A 18 7.66 14.95 -14.43
CA GLY A 18 8.09 13.56 -14.45
C GLY A 18 8.93 13.19 -13.23
N ALA A 19 9.88 14.07 -12.84
CA ALA A 19 10.73 13.85 -11.69
C ALA A 19 9.94 13.85 -10.39
N GLY A 20 8.90 14.67 -10.27
CA GLY A 20 8.02 14.69 -9.10
C GLY A 20 7.05 13.53 -9.05
N LEU A 21 6.63 13.02 -10.22
CA LEU A 21 5.67 11.93 -10.30
C LEU A 21 6.26 10.60 -9.87
N ALA A 22 7.49 10.31 -10.23
CA ALA A 22 8.11 9.03 -9.89
C ALA A 22 8.19 8.78 -8.38
N PRO A 23 8.68 9.73 -7.55
CA PRO A 23 8.64 9.54 -6.09
C PRO A 23 7.23 9.40 -5.53
N MET A 24 6.25 10.09 -6.11
CA MET A 24 4.86 9.97 -5.67
C MET A 24 4.30 8.58 -5.96
N LEU A 25 4.60 8.02 -7.12
CA LEU A 25 4.18 6.67 -7.48
C LEU A 25 4.85 5.64 -6.58
N ASP A 26 6.13 5.82 -6.30
CA ASP A 26 6.86 4.94 -5.37
C ASP A 26 6.25 4.99 -3.98
N ALA A 27 5.91 6.18 -3.50
CA ALA A 27 5.27 6.32 -2.20
C ALA A 27 3.89 5.65 -2.17
N ALA A 28 3.11 5.81 -3.23
CA ALA A 28 1.80 5.16 -3.32
C ALA A 28 1.93 3.65 -3.30
N ALA A 29 2.90 3.08 -4.02
CA ALA A 29 3.15 1.65 -4.02
C ALA A 29 3.57 1.16 -2.62
N ALA A 30 4.39 1.94 -1.91
CA ALA A 30 4.81 1.61 -0.56
C ALA A 30 3.63 1.62 0.42
N TRP A 31 2.73 2.59 0.28
CA TRP A 31 1.51 2.64 1.09
C TRP A 31 0.60 1.44 0.83
N ASP A 32 0.45 1.05 -0.44
CA ASP A 32 -0.35 -0.13 -0.80
C ASP A 32 0.24 -1.40 -0.20
N GLY A 33 1.56 -1.55 -0.26
CA GLY A 33 2.25 -2.68 0.36
C GLY A 33 2.02 -2.74 1.87
N LEU A 34 2.11 -1.58 2.55
CA LEU A 34 1.87 -1.49 3.97
C LEU A 34 0.41 -1.83 4.32
N ALA A 35 -0.54 -1.34 3.51
CA ALA A 35 -1.95 -1.66 3.70
C ALA A 35 -2.20 -3.15 3.58
N ASP A 36 -1.57 -3.82 2.62
CA ASP A 36 -1.67 -5.27 2.45
C ASP A 36 -1.11 -6.01 3.66
N GLU A 37 0.04 -5.58 4.17
CA GLU A 37 0.65 -6.18 5.37
C GLU A 37 -0.24 -6.01 6.59
N LEU A 38 -0.82 -4.83 6.77
CA LEU A 38 -1.74 -4.58 7.88
C LEU A 38 -3.01 -5.42 7.75
N GLY A 39 -3.54 -5.57 6.53
CA GLY A 39 -4.69 -6.44 6.30
C GLY A 39 -4.40 -7.88 6.63
N SER A 40 -3.23 -8.40 6.24
CA SER A 40 -2.79 -9.75 6.55
C SER A 40 -2.61 -9.94 8.06
N ALA A 41 -1.99 -8.98 8.74
CA ALA A 41 -1.80 -9.03 10.18
C ALA A 41 -3.13 -9.01 10.93
N ALA A 42 -4.08 -8.18 10.48
CA ALA A 42 -5.42 -8.13 11.07
C ALA A 42 -6.15 -9.46 10.91
N ALA A 43 -6.06 -10.07 9.72
CA ALA A 43 -6.68 -11.36 9.47
C ALA A 43 -6.08 -12.46 10.34
N SER A 44 -4.75 -12.47 10.50
CA SER A 44 -4.07 -13.42 11.35
C SER A 44 -4.46 -13.23 12.82
N PHE A 45 -4.53 -11.99 13.27
CA PHE A 45 -4.95 -11.67 14.62
C PHE A 45 -6.39 -12.16 14.89
N SER A 46 -7.30 -11.89 13.95
CA SER A 46 -8.68 -12.35 14.05
C SER A 46 -8.77 -13.88 14.13
N ALA A 47 -7.98 -14.58 13.34
CA ALA A 47 -7.97 -16.04 13.32
C ALA A 47 -7.46 -16.59 14.68
N VAL A 48 -6.40 -16.00 15.21
CA VAL A 48 -5.87 -16.42 16.52
C VAL A 48 -6.88 -16.13 17.63
N THR A 49 -7.49 -14.94 17.61
CA THR A 49 -8.48 -14.56 18.60
C THR A 49 -9.69 -15.49 18.56
N ALA A 50 -10.18 -15.79 17.37
CA ALA A 50 -11.31 -16.70 17.20
C ALA A 50 -10.95 -18.12 17.67
N GLY A 51 -9.72 -18.57 17.39
CA GLY A 51 -9.25 -19.87 17.86
C GLY A 51 -9.16 -19.94 19.36
N LEU A 52 -8.65 -18.90 20.02
CA LEU A 52 -8.59 -18.83 21.48
C LEU A 52 -9.98 -18.80 22.09
N ALA A 53 -10.90 -18.05 21.54
CA ALA A 53 -12.28 -18.00 22.01
C ALA A 53 -12.96 -19.35 21.87
N GLY A 54 -12.76 -20.03 20.75
CA GLY A 54 -13.28 -21.37 20.53
C GLY A 54 -12.71 -22.38 21.49
N SER A 55 -11.41 -22.33 21.75
CA SER A 55 -10.74 -23.21 22.72
C SER A 55 -11.28 -23.00 24.13
N SER A 56 -11.44 -21.76 24.54
CA SER A 56 -11.99 -21.43 25.86
C SER A 56 -13.41 -21.93 26.00
N TRP A 57 -14.22 -21.77 24.95
CA TRP A 57 -15.61 -22.24 24.96
C TRP A 57 -15.68 -23.78 25.09
N LEU A 58 -14.85 -24.48 24.32
CA LEU A 58 -14.81 -25.94 24.39
C LEU A 58 -14.31 -26.42 25.73
N GLY A 59 -13.32 -25.76 26.33
CA GLY A 59 -12.84 -26.08 27.67
C GLY A 59 -13.93 -25.91 28.71
N ALA A 60 -14.68 -24.81 28.65
CA ALA A 60 -15.79 -24.58 29.57
C ALA A 60 -16.90 -25.61 29.41
N ALA A 61 -17.21 -25.99 28.16
CA ALA A 61 -18.25 -26.96 27.88
C ALA A 61 -17.88 -28.38 28.35
N SER A 62 -16.60 -28.69 28.42
CA SER A 62 -16.14 -30.01 28.81
C SER A 62 -16.06 -30.23 30.33
N THR A 63 -16.15 -29.15 31.09
CA THR A 63 -16.18 -29.24 32.55
C THR A 63 -17.62 -29.29 33.05
#